data_af64f349048136ef8e8085f0cd9127c8
#
_entry.id   af64f349048136ef8e8085f0cd9127c8
#
_cell.length_a   1.000
_cell.length_b   1.000
_cell.length_c   1.000
_cell.angle_alpha   90.00
_cell.angle_beta   90.00
_cell.angle_gamma   90.00
#
_symmetry.space_group_name_H-M   'P 1'
#
loop_
_entity.id
_entity.type
_entity.pdbx_description
1 polymer ?
#
loop_
_entity_poly.entity_id
_entity_poly.type
_entity_poly.pdbx_seq_one_letter_code
_entity_poly.pdbx_strand_id
1 'polypeptide(L)'
;LLPAPAVPFLHSAQHDPPRLRIAFSTQSPEGAPAAHAECRQAVLDAAQLCEQLGHDVFEGAPEVTHEESCSVFRDVAAPVMAAAVDMVCAMTGRRVGPENFEATSRALLEHGRGMSAVQLAAALGVVNAVSRKLGRFFTGCDVWLTPVLAAPPLPLGVLNADEEGVDAVQWIRKLMDVAPFCAMFNASG
;
A
#
# COMPACT_ATOMS: atom_id res chain seq x y z
N LEU A 1 4.13 -12.05 -16.56
CA LEU A 1 5.57 -12.03 -16.27
C LEU A 1 6.15 -10.73 -16.82
N LEU A 2 6.84 -9.96 -15.99
CA LEU A 2 7.59 -8.79 -16.44
C LEU A 2 8.75 -9.24 -17.35
N PRO A 3 9.06 -8.49 -18.41
CA PRO A 3 10.24 -8.77 -19.22
C PRO A 3 11.52 -8.63 -18.37
N ALA A 4 12.54 -9.44 -18.67
CA ALA A 4 13.82 -9.28 -18.02
C ALA A 4 14.38 -7.88 -18.33
N PRO A 5 15.08 -7.22 -17.37
CA PRO A 5 15.70 -5.94 -17.63
C PRO A 5 16.76 -6.08 -18.73
N ALA A 6 16.86 -5.06 -19.58
CA ALA A 6 17.80 -5.06 -20.72
C ALA A 6 19.27 -5.15 -20.28
N VAL A 7 19.57 -4.66 -19.07
CA VAL A 7 20.89 -4.71 -18.43
C VAL A 7 20.76 -5.18 -16.98
N PRO A 8 21.79 -5.84 -16.41
CA PRO A 8 21.78 -6.24 -15.00
C PRO A 8 21.59 -5.04 -14.07
N PHE A 9 20.85 -5.20 -12.98
CA PHE A 9 20.59 -4.12 -11.99
C PHE A 9 21.89 -3.51 -11.43
N LEU A 10 22.93 -4.32 -11.19
CA LEU A 10 24.23 -3.83 -10.73
C LEU A 10 24.87 -2.88 -11.75
N HIS A 11 24.74 -3.16 -13.03
CA HIS A 11 25.25 -2.28 -14.08
C HIS A 11 24.45 -0.96 -14.10
N SER A 12 23.13 -1.01 -14.01
CA SER A 12 22.30 0.20 -13.93
C SER A 12 22.64 1.07 -12.71
N ALA A 13 22.94 0.45 -11.55
CA ALA A 13 23.30 1.16 -10.33
C ALA A 13 24.66 1.87 -10.37
N GLN A 14 25.52 1.54 -11.34
CA GLN A 14 26.86 2.13 -11.53
C GLN A 14 26.88 3.32 -12.52
N HIS A 15 25.72 3.65 -13.08
CA HIS A 15 25.61 4.72 -14.07
C HIS A 15 24.55 5.72 -13.64
N ASP A 16 24.79 6.99 -13.95
CA ASP A 16 23.80 8.03 -13.73
C ASP A 16 22.54 7.76 -14.55
N PRO A 17 21.34 7.98 -13.99
CA PRO A 17 20.10 7.85 -14.74
C PRO A 17 20.01 8.94 -15.82
N PRO A 18 19.24 8.70 -16.89
CA PRO A 18 18.90 9.77 -17.80
C PRO A 18 18.06 10.84 -17.10
N ARG A 19 17.84 11.99 -17.74
CA ARG A 19 16.86 12.96 -17.26
C ARG A 19 15.48 12.31 -17.14
N LEU A 20 14.93 12.30 -15.93
CA LEU A 20 13.64 11.71 -15.60
C LEU A 20 12.56 12.79 -15.43
N ARG A 21 11.33 12.43 -15.73
CA ARG A 21 10.13 13.16 -15.36
C ARG A 21 9.67 12.64 -14.00
N ILE A 22 9.81 13.45 -12.96
CA ILE A 22 9.52 13.07 -11.58
C ILE A 22 8.27 13.82 -11.12
N ALA A 23 7.16 13.12 -10.99
CA ALA A 23 6.02 13.67 -10.26
C ALA A 23 6.28 13.60 -8.76
N PHE A 24 5.83 14.58 -7.97
CA PHE A 24 5.86 14.49 -6.52
C PHE A 24 4.51 14.88 -5.91
N SER A 25 4.20 14.34 -4.73
CA SER A 25 3.05 14.77 -3.95
C SER A 25 3.38 14.82 -2.46
N THR A 26 2.97 15.91 -1.83
CA THR A 26 3.00 16.08 -0.37
C THR A 26 1.62 15.84 0.26
N GLN A 27 0.60 15.63 -0.58
CA GLN A 27 -0.77 15.42 -0.15
C GLN A 27 -1.10 13.93 -0.11
N SER A 28 -1.66 13.48 1.01
CA SER A 28 -2.19 12.13 1.14
C SER A 28 -3.32 11.89 0.13
N PRO A 29 -3.55 10.63 -0.28
CA PRO A 29 -4.70 10.27 -1.10
C PRO A 29 -6.03 10.73 -0.47
N GLU A 30 -7.01 11.05 -1.31
CA GLU A 30 -8.32 11.49 -0.85
C GLU A 30 -8.93 10.51 0.17
N GLY A 31 -9.36 11.04 1.32
CA GLY A 31 -9.92 10.29 2.43
C GLY A 31 -8.89 9.75 3.44
N ALA A 32 -7.58 9.93 3.21
CA ALA A 32 -6.53 9.64 4.18
C ALA A 32 -6.24 10.84 5.10
N PRO A 33 -5.63 10.62 6.29
CA PRO A 33 -5.12 11.71 7.11
C PRO A 33 -4.08 12.55 6.37
N ALA A 34 -4.04 13.85 6.66
CA ALA A 34 -3.03 14.73 6.08
C ALA A 34 -1.63 14.34 6.54
N ALA A 35 -0.66 14.39 5.63
CA ALA A 35 0.73 14.11 5.96
C ALA A 35 1.29 15.16 6.94
N HIS A 36 2.10 14.71 7.90
CA HIS A 36 2.78 15.57 8.86
C HIS A 36 3.70 16.58 8.17
N ALA A 37 3.88 17.76 8.77
CA ALA A 37 4.67 18.83 8.18
C ALA A 37 6.12 18.40 7.85
N GLU A 38 6.76 17.65 8.72
CA GLU A 38 8.12 17.14 8.50
C GLU A 38 8.20 16.16 7.31
N CYS A 39 7.20 15.28 7.16
CA CYS A 39 7.14 14.36 6.03
C CYS A 39 6.93 15.11 4.71
N ARG A 40 6.08 16.15 4.71
CA ARG A 40 5.88 17.01 3.53
C ARG A 40 7.15 17.76 3.19
N GLN A 41 7.84 18.36 4.20
CA GLN A 41 9.07 19.10 3.97
C GLN A 41 10.16 18.21 3.39
N ALA A 42 10.33 16.99 3.90
CA ALA A 42 11.31 16.03 3.36
C ALA A 42 11.09 15.72 1.87
N VAL A 43 9.83 15.62 1.44
CA VAL A 43 9.52 15.45 -0.01
C VAL A 43 9.86 16.70 -0.81
N LEU A 44 9.55 17.90 -0.31
CA LEU A 44 9.89 19.16 -0.98
C LEU A 44 11.41 19.32 -1.13
N ASP A 45 12.18 19.02 -0.08
CA ASP A 45 13.64 19.06 -0.12
C ASP A 45 14.20 18.06 -1.13
N ALA A 46 13.66 16.84 -1.17
CA ALA A 46 14.06 15.83 -2.14
C ALA A 46 13.66 16.20 -3.59
N ALA A 47 12.49 16.78 -3.80
CA ALA A 47 12.05 17.28 -5.10
C ALA A 47 12.99 18.39 -5.61
N GLN A 48 13.35 19.36 -4.75
CA GLN A 48 14.31 20.40 -5.08
C GLN A 48 15.70 19.84 -5.43
N LEU A 49 16.16 18.82 -4.70
CA LEU A 49 17.41 18.14 -5.02
C LEU A 49 17.35 17.46 -6.40
N CYS A 50 16.25 16.82 -6.72
CA CYS A 50 16.05 16.21 -8.05
C CYS A 50 16.08 17.26 -9.18
N GLU A 51 15.50 18.44 -8.97
CA GLU A 51 15.60 19.57 -9.92
C GLU A 51 17.04 20.04 -10.10
N GLN A 52 17.80 20.18 -9.00
CA GLN A 52 19.21 20.57 -9.05
C GLN A 52 20.08 19.55 -9.77
N LEU A 53 19.70 18.27 -9.74
CA LEU A 53 20.34 17.18 -10.48
C LEU A 53 19.92 17.14 -11.96
N GLY A 54 19.05 18.04 -12.42
CA GLY A 54 18.67 18.22 -13.82
C GLY A 54 17.47 17.37 -14.26
N HIS A 55 16.71 16.78 -13.33
CA HIS A 55 15.45 16.09 -13.64
C HIS A 55 14.33 17.11 -13.89
N ASP A 56 13.25 16.62 -14.53
CA ASP A 56 12.02 17.38 -14.77
C ASP A 56 11.03 17.07 -13.66
N VAL A 57 10.87 17.99 -12.71
CA VAL A 57 10.10 17.74 -11.46
C VAL A 57 8.83 18.58 -11.46
N PHE A 58 7.69 17.96 -11.14
CA PHE A 58 6.39 18.63 -11.09
C PHE A 58 5.46 18.01 -10.04
N GLU A 59 4.51 18.79 -9.54
CA GLU A 59 3.52 18.30 -8.61
C GLU A 59 2.46 17.46 -9.33
N GLY A 60 2.16 16.27 -8.80
CA GLY A 60 1.16 15.37 -9.37
C GLY A 60 0.96 14.12 -8.53
N ALA A 61 -0.24 13.55 -8.61
CA ALA A 61 -0.61 12.32 -7.91
C ALA A 61 -1.61 11.51 -8.74
N PRO A 62 -1.63 10.17 -8.60
CA PRO A 62 -2.67 9.34 -9.21
C PRO A 62 -4.02 9.56 -8.50
N GLU A 63 -5.11 9.47 -9.25
CA GLU A 63 -6.49 9.60 -8.75
C GLU A 63 -6.96 8.33 -8.03
N VAL A 64 -6.18 7.85 -7.07
CA VAL A 64 -6.51 6.69 -6.23
C VAL A 64 -6.91 7.18 -4.86
N THR A 65 -8.10 6.79 -4.39
CA THR A 65 -8.58 7.17 -3.08
C THR A 65 -8.03 6.24 -1.98
N HIS A 66 -8.02 6.72 -0.76
CA HIS A 66 -7.63 5.93 0.41
C HIS A 66 -8.52 4.70 0.61
N GLU A 67 -9.84 4.85 0.40
CA GLU A 67 -10.78 3.73 0.52
C GLU A 67 -10.53 2.65 -0.54
N GLU A 68 -10.18 3.01 -1.77
CA GLU A 68 -9.79 2.02 -2.79
C GLU A 68 -8.59 1.21 -2.31
N SER A 69 -7.59 1.85 -1.70
CA SER A 69 -6.42 1.16 -1.14
C SER A 69 -6.79 0.27 0.06
N CYS A 70 -7.62 0.77 0.98
CA CYS A 70 -8.10 0.01 2.14
C CYS A 70 -8.90 -1.23 1.71
N SER A 71 -9.80 -1.07 0.72
CA SER A 71 -10.66 -2.16 0.26
C SER A 71 -9.87 -3.32 -0.36
N VAL A 72 -8.79 -3.03 -1.07
CA VAL A 72 -7.92 -4.07 -1.61
C VAL A 72 -7.32 -4.93 -0.51
N PHE A 73 -6.78 -4.32 0.54
CA PHE A 73 -6.20 -5.07 1.67
C PHE A 73 -7.28 -5.82 2.46
N ARG A 74 -8.41 -5.19 2.70
CA ARG A 74 -9.51 -5.79 3.44
C ARG A 74 -10.20 -6.91 2.66
N ASP A 75 -10.54 -6.64 1.39
CA ASP A 75 -11.52 -7.47 0.66
C ASP A 75 -10.85 -8.45 -0.33
N VAL A 76 -9.55 -8.29 -0.60
CA VAL A 76 -8.77 -9.26 -1.41
C VAL A 76 -7.79 -10.04 -0.55
N ALA A 77 -7.00 -9.36 0.30
CA ALA A 77 -5.99 -10.06 1.09
C ALA A 77 -6.62 -10.92 2.20
N ALA A 78 -7.70 -10.48 2.85
CA ALA A 78 -8.32 -11.23 3.94
C ALA A 78 -8.86 -12.61 3.50
N PRO A 79 -9.65 -12.75 2.43
CA PRO A 79 -10.11 -14.07 2.00
C PRO A 79 -8.97 -14.97 1.50
N VAL A 80 -7.94 -14.41 0.86
CA VAL A 80 -6.75 -15.19 0.45
C VAL A 80 -5.98 -15.68 1.68
N MET A 81 -5.80 -14.85 2.69
CA MET A 81 -5.16 -15.23 3.94
C MET A 81 -5.99 -16.26 4.69
N ALA A 82 -7.31 -16.12 4.75
CA ALA A 82 -8.20 -17.08 5.38
C ALA A 82 -8.09 -18.47 4.72
N ALA A 83 -8.12 -18.52 3.39
CA ALA A 83 -7.97 -19.77 2.65
C ALA A 83 -6.60 -20.45 2.91
N ALA A 84 -5.52 -19.66 2.93
CA ALA A 84 -4.18 -20.17 3.21
C ALA A 84 -4.06 -20.72 4.64
N VAL A 85 -4.58 -20.00 5.63
CA VAL A 85 -4.58 -20.44 7.03
C VAL A 85 -5.43 -21.69 7.21
N ASP A 86 -6.62 -21.76 6.61
CA ASP A 86 -7.49 -22.93 6.68
C ASP A 86 -6.82 -24.16 6.07
N MET A 87 -6.08 -24.02 4.97
CA MET A 87 -5.29 -25.10 4.38
C MET A 87 -4.18 -25.56 5.35
N VAL A 88 -3.43 -24.66 5.97
CA VAL A 88 -2.40 -25.01 6.95
C VAL A 88 -3.02 -25.71 8.18
N CYS A 89 -4.15 -25.22 8.66
CA CYS A 89 -4.88 -25.84 9.77
C CYS A 89 -5.30 -27.29 9.42
N ALA A 90 -5.82 -27.50 8.22
CA ALA A 90 -6.21 -28.84 7.75
C ALA A 90 -5.00 -29.80 7.65
N MET A 91 -3.85 -29.32 7.18
CA MET A 91 -2.62 -30.12 7.06
C MET A 91 -1.98 -30.46 8.41
N THR A 92 -2.08 -29.58 9.41
CA THR A 92 -1.36 -29.69 10.68
C THR A 92 -2.23 -30.15 11.85
N GLY A 93 -3.56 -30.19 11.69
CA GLY A 93 -4.52 -30.43 12.76
C GLY A 93 -4.63 -29.29 13.78
N ARG A 94 -3.95 -28.15 13.56
CA ARG A 94 -4.02 -26.96 14.44
C ARG A 94 -5.30 -26.18 14.19
N ARG A 95 -5.68 -25.37 15.17
CA ARG A 95 -6.84 -24.47 15.07
C ARG A 95 -6.36 -23.03 15.32
N VAL A 96 -7.05 -22.07 14.71
CA VAL A 96 -6.85 -20.65 14.99
C VAL A 96 -7.39 -20.35 16.39
N GLY A 97 -6.57 -19.72 17.22
CA GLY A 97 -6.93 -19.33 18.56
C GLY A 97 -6.02 -18.22 19.11
N PRO A 98 -6.34 -17.65 20.28
CA PRO A 98 -5.56 -16.57 20.89
C PRO A 98 -4.13 -16.97 21.26
N GLU A 99 -3.89 -18.28 21.37
CA GLU A 99 -2.56 -18.82 21.67
C GLU A 99 -1.59 -18.80 20.46
N ASN A 100 -2.10 -18.56 19.26
CA ASN A 100 -1.28 -18.61 18.04
C ASN A 100 -1.61 -17.54 16.98
N PHE A 101 -2.64 -16.71 17.22
CA PHE A 101 -3.02 -15.59 16.37
C PHE A 101 -3.44 -14.39 17.21
N GLU A 102 -2.92 -13.22 16.87
CA GLU A 102 -3.31 -11.94 17.45
C GLU A 102 -4.79 -11.62 17.18
N ALA A 103 -5.40 -10.81 18.03
CA ALA A 103 -6.81 -10.46 17.94
C ALA A 103 -7.20 -9.88 16.57
N THR A 104 -6.42 -8.95 16.06
CA THR A 104 -6.65 -8.30 14.75
C THR A 104 -6.48 -9.28 13.58
N SER A 105 -5.54 -10.22 13.67
CA SER A 105 -5.36 -11.27 12.68
C SER A 105 -6.58 -12.21 12.66
N ARG A 106 -7.11 -12.60 13.83
CA ARG A 106 -8.34 -13.40 13.92
C ARG A 106 -9.53 -12.67 13.30
N ALA A 107 -9.69 -11.37 13.60
CA ALA A 107 -10.74 -10.55 13.01
C ALA A 107 -10.64 -10.50 11.46
N LEU A 108 -9.43 -10.39 10.92
CA LEU A 108 -9.20 -10.37 9.48
C LEU A 108 -9.53 -11.73 8.82
N LEU A 109 -9.16 -12.84 9.46
CA LEU A 109 -9.53 -14.20 9.01
C LEU A 109 -11.05 -14.40 9.00
N GLU A 110 -11.74 -13.93 10.06
CA GLU A 110 -13.19 -14.02 10.16
C GLU A 110 -13.88 -13.19 9.07
N HIS A 111 -13.42 -11.96 8.84
CA HIS A 111 -13.89 -11.13 7.74
C HIS A 111 -13.74 -11.86 6.39
N GLY A 112 -12.55 -12.41 6.11
CA GLY A 112 -12.28 -13.11 4.87
C GLY A 112 -13.16 -14.35 4.65
N ARG A 113 -13.42 -15.13 5.72
CA ARG A 113 -14.34 -16.30 5.66
C ARG A 113 -15.80 -15.87 5.44
N GLY A 114 -16.19 -14.71 5.92
CA GLY A 114 -17.55 -14.17 5.74
C GLY A 114 -17.83 -13.62 4.34
N MET A 115 -16.80 -13.44 3.51
CA MET A 115 -16.96 -12.86 2.17
C MET A 115 -17.54 -13.89 1.18
N SER A 116 -18.49 -13.43 0.37
CA SER A 116 -19.00 -14.20 -0.77
C SER A 116 -18.07 -14.07 -1.99
N ALA A 117 -18.19 -15.04 -2.91
CA ALA A 117 -17.48 -14.96 -4.20
C ALA A 117 -17.83 -13.69 -5.00
N VAL A 118 -19.07 -13.19 -4.88
CA VAL A 118 -19.49 -11.94 -5.55
C VAL A 118 -18.76 -10.73 -4.97
N GLN A 119 -18.60 -10.66 -3.66
CA GLN A 119 -17.84 -9.59 -3.00
C GLN A 119 -16.36 -9.63 -3.40
N LEU A 120 -15.75 -10.81 -3.40
CA LEU A 120 -14.37 -10.97 -3.86
C LEU A 120 -14.20 -10.56 -5.34
N ALA A 121 -15.13 -10.94 -6.22
CA ALA A 121 -15.10 -10.52 -7.63
C ALA A 121 -15.20 -8.99 -7.78
N ALA A 122 -16.05 -8.33 -6.98
CA ALA A 122 -16.14 -6.87 -6.95
C ALA A 122 -14.82 -6.22 -6.47
N ALA A 123 -14.21 -6.76 -5.41
CA ALA A 123 -12.92 -6.28 -4.90
C ALA A 123 -11.79 -6.42 -5.93
N LEU A 124 -11.74 -7.52 -6.68
CA LEU A 124 -10.80 -7.68 -7.81
C LEU A 124 -11.06 -6.66 -8.92
N GLY A 125 -12.31 -6.23 -9.11
CA GLY A 125 -12.66 -5.10 -9.98
C GLY A 125 -12.01 -3.78 -9.53
N VAL A 126 -11.96 -3.53 -8.21
CA VAL A 126 -11.27 -2.34 -7.64
C VAL A 126 -9.75 -2.42 -7.90
N VAL A 127 -9.12 -3.58 -7.68
CA VAL A 127 -7.69 -3.80 -8.04
C VAL A 127 -7.41 -3.40 -9.49
N ASN A 128 -8.25 -3.86 -10.42
CA ASN A 128 -8.10 -3.54 -11.83
C ASN A 128 -8.28 -2.04 -12.12
N ALA A 129 -9.24 -1.39 -11.45
CA ALA A 129 -9.46 0.06 -11.59
C ALA A 129 -8.26 0.86 -11.06
N VAL A 130 -7.72 0.51 -9.89
CA VAL A 130 -6.52 1.13 -9.30
C VAL A 130 -5.32 0.95 -10.24
N SER A 131 -5.07 -0.26 -10.73
CA SER A 131 -3.97 -0.53 -11.68
C SER A 131 -4.06 0.32 -12.94
N ARG A 132 -5.26 0.52 -13.49
CA ARG A 132 -5.47 1.40 -14.66
C ARG A 132 -5.25 2.88 -14.34
N LYS A 133 -5.66 3.35 -13.16
CA LYS A 133 -5.41 4.73 -12.71
C LYS A 133 -3.92 4.99 -12.60
N LEU A 134 -3.17 4.08 -11.95
CA LEU A 134 -1.72 4.14 -11.84
C LEU A 134 -1.04 4.06 -13.21
N GLY A 135 -1.44 3.12 -14.07
CA GLY A 135 -0.90 3.02 -15.42
C GLY A 135 -1.09 4.30 -16.23
N ARG A 136 -2.25 4.95 -16.16
CA ARG A 136 -2.47 6.26 -16.80
C ARG A 136 -1.57 7.34 -16.21
N PHE A 137 -1.44 7.40 -14.89
CA PHE A 137 -0.57 8.37 -14.23
C PHE A 137 0.88 8.24 -14.70
N PHE A 138 1.42 7.03 -14.76
CA PHE A 138 2.79 6.76 -15.20
C PHE A 138 3.02 6.89 -16.71
N THR A 139 2.00 7.22 -17.52
CA THR A 139 2.25 7.70 -18.89
C THR A 139 2.82 9.13 -18.90
N GLY A 140 2.55 9.90 -17.85
CA GLY A 140 2.99 11.30 -17.70
C GLY A 140 4.33 11.48 -16.97
N CYS A 141 4.79 10.47 -16.20
CA CYS A 141 6.03 10.54 -15.42
C CYS A 141 6.74 9.18 -15.41
N ASP A 142 8.02 9.22 -15.04
CA ASP A 142 8.88 8.02 -14.95
C ASP A 142 8.98 7.54 -13.49
N VAL A 143 8.85 8.47 -12.53
CA VAL A 143 8.93 8.23 -11.09
C VAL A 143 7.91 9.10 -10.36
N TRP A 144 7.38 8.59 -9.26
CA TRP A 144 6.55 9.35 -8.32
C TRP A 144 7.21 9.41 -6.94
N LEU A 145 7.50 10.60 -6.45
CA LEU A 145 8.14 10.89 -5.18
C LEU A 145 7.08 11.25 -4.13
N THR A 146 7.02 10.50 -3.03
CA THR A 146 6.05 10.69 -1.94
C THR A 146 6.68 10.43 -0.59
N PRO A 147 6.04 10.84 0.53
CA PRO A 147 6.36 10.25 1.82
C PRO A 147 6.07 8.74 1.80
N VAL A 148 6.80 7.96 2.59
CA VAL A 148 6.45 6.55 2.87
C VAL A 148 5.32 6.50 3.89
N LEU A 149 5.47 7.25 4.98
CA LEU A 149 4.50 7.36 6.07
C LEU A 149 3.87 8.76 6.09
N ALA A 150 2.63 8.84 6.54
CA ALA A 150 1.95 10.12 6.74
C ALA A 150 2.48 10.91 7.95
N ALA A 151 3.20 10.28 8.86
CA ALA A 151 3.74 10.89 10.08
C ALA A 151 5.11 10.29 10.45
N PRO A 152 5.88 10.95 11.31
CA PRO A 152 7.04 10.35 11.98
C PRO A 152 6.66 9.05 12.70
N PRO A 153 7.64 8.20 13.09
CA PRO A 153 7.36 6.92 13.75
C PRO A 153 6.39 7.07 14.92
N LEU A 154 5.38 6.21 14.93
CA LEU A 154 4.36 6.22 15.98
C LEU A 154 4.96 5.77 17.32
N PRO A 155 4.43 6.27 18.46
CA PRO A 155 4.76 5.72 19.77
C PRO A 155 4.44 4.22 19.84
N LEU A 156 5.24 3.48 20.63
CA LEU A 156 4.98 2.06 20.89
C LEU A 156 3.59 1.86 21.48
N GLY A 157 2.89 0.84 21.02
CA GLY A 157 1.54 0.47 21.48
C GLY A 157 0.39 1.14 20.70
N VAL A 158 0.64 2.14 19.87
CA VAL A 158 -0.42 2.74 19.02
C VAL A 158 -0.99 1.74 18.03
N LEU A 159 -0.15 0.90 17.44
CA LEU A 159 -0.56 -0.25 16.63
C LEU A 159 -0.41 -1.51 17.47
N ASN A 160 -1.45 -1.86 18.20
CA ASN A 160 -1.49 -3.08 19.01
C ASN A 160 -2.29 -4.15 18.26
N ALA A 161 -1.62 -5.19 17.80
CA ALA A 161 -2.25 -6.30 17.06
C ALA A 161 -3.17 -7.17 17.95
N ASP A 162 -2.97 -7.12 19.29
CA ASP A 162 -3.83 -7.79 20.27
C ASP A 162 -4.93 -6.88 20.86
N GLU A 163 -5.23 -5.76 20.20
CA GLU A 163 -6.34 -4.87 20.60
C GLU A 163 -7.68 -5.61 20.42
N GLU A 164 -8.28 -5.99 21.53
CA GLU A 164 -9.56 -6.72 21.53
C GLU A 164 -10.71 -5.80 21.07
N GLY A 165 -11.68 -6.38 20.36
CA GLY A 165 -12.86 -5.67 19.88
C GLY A 165 -12.67 -4.82 18.63
N VAL A 166 -11.45 -4.79 18.06
CA VAL A 166 -11.20 -4.15 16.77
C VAL A 166 -11.57 -5.12 15.64
N ASP A 167 -12.47 -4.68 14.75
CA ASP A 167 -12.80 -5.45 13.56
C ASP A 167 -11.78 -5.26 12.41
N ALA A 168 -11.89 -6.09 11.37
CA ALA A 168 -10.98 -6.05 10.23
C ALA A 168 -11.01 -4.71 9.47
N VAL A 169 -12.17 -4.06 9.37
CA VAL A 169 -12.33 -2.77 8.66
C VAL A 169 -11.57 -1.68 9.41
N GLN A 170 -11.78 -1.59 10.71
CA GLN A 170 -11.12 -0.62 11.59
C GLN A 170 -9.61 -0.84 11.61
N TRP A 171 -9.17 -2.09 11.72
CA TRP A 171 -7.75 -2.43 11.76
C TRP A 171 -7.02 -2.07 10.47
N ILE A 172 -7.55 -2.47 9.31
CA ILE A 172 -6.97 -2.14 8.02
C ILE A 172 -6.94 -0.62 7.82
N ARG A 173 -8.02 0.09 8.18
CA ARG A 173 -8.04 1.55 8.12
C ARG A 173 -6.92 2.17 8.96
N LYS A 174 -6.78 1.74 10.21
CA LYS A 174 -5.73 2.21 11.13
C LYS A 174 -4.31 1.98 10.57
N LEU A 175 -4.06 0.83 9.94
CA LEU A 175 -2.78 0.55 9.29
C LEU A 175 -2.54 1.44 8.07
N MET A 176 -3.54 1.58 7.21
CA MET A 176 -3.43 2.37 5.97
C MET A 176 -3.33 3.87 6.25
N ASP A 177 -3.91 4.37 7.34
CA ASP A 177 -3.79 5.75 7.79
C ASP A 177 -2.32 6.13 8.11
N VAL A 178 -1.51 5.15 8.54
CA VAL A 178 -0.07 5.36 8.79
C VAL A 178 0.75 5.41 7.51
N ALA A 179 0.43 4.58 6.52
CA ALA A 179 1.18 4.44 5.27
C ALA A 179 0.28 4.59 4.02
N PRO A 180 -0.39 5.73 3.82
CA PRO A 180 -1.41 5.88 2.80
C PRO A 180 -0.86 5.90 1.36
N PHE A 181 0.43 6.19 1.18
CA PHE A 181 1.03 6.34 -0.14
C PHE A 181 1.43 5.01 -0.80
N CYS A 182 1.77 4.00 -0.01
CA CYS A 182 2.37 2.76 -0.50
C CYS A 182 1.33 1.67 -0.83
N ALA A 183 0.16 1.71 -0.18
CA ALA A 183 -0.83 0.64 -0.24
C ALA A 183 -1.32 0.35 -1.67
N MET A 184 -1.50 1.37 -2.49
CA MET A 184 -1.98 1.22 -3.86
C MET A 184 -1.04 0.41 -4.76
N PHE A 185 0.27 0.41 -4.49
CA PHE A 185 1.25 -0.36 -5.26
C PHE A 185 1.23 -1.85 -4.93
N ASN A 186 0.86 -2.22 -3.72
CA ASN A 186 0.65 -3.63 -3.39
C ASN A 186 -0.55 -4.23 -4.13
N ALA A 187 -1.48 -3.38 -4.56
CA ALA A 187 -2.64 -3.79 -5.35
C ALA A 187 -2.33 -3.92 -6.84
N SER A 188 -1.45 -3.09 -7.36
CA SER A 188 -1.23 -2.96 -8.80
C SER A 188 -0.05 -3.79 -9.33
N GLY A 189 0.86 -4.21 -8.48
CA GLY A 189 2.08 -4.96 -8.82
C GLY A 189 3.21 -4.04 -9.20
#